data_8d8c2180e1a85fff1c887f19d720035a
#
_entry.id   8d8c2180e1a85fff1c887f19d720035a
#
_cell.length_a   1.000
_cell.length_b   1.000
_cell.length_c   1.000
_cell.angle_alpha   90.00
_cell.angle_beta   90.00
_cell.angle_gamma   90.00
#
_symmetry.space_group_name_H-M   'P 1'
#
loop_
_entity.id
_entity.type
_entity.pdbx_description
1 polymer ?
#
loop_
_entity_poly.entity_id
_entity_poly.type
_entity_poly.pdbx_seq_one_letter_code
_entity_poly.pdbx_strand_id
1 'polypeptide(L)'
;MSRVGIIGAGSWGTALSLVLANNGHSVEIWSIVESEIEMLKEKHEHIDKLPGVKLPDSITFTTDIEETIKNNDILVLAVPSVFTRSTAVKMAPFVKEGQIIVCVANGIEENTLMTISDVVESEIPCADVAVMCGPSHAEEVGRLLPTTVVAGARTQKTAEIVQDLFMNEVFRVYTSPDVLGMELGGSLKNVIALAAGMADGLGYGDNTKAALITRGIAEISVLAIEMGAKAETLFGLTGIGDLIVTCESRHSRNRKAGMLIGQGYTMDEATKEVKMVVEGIYSAKAALALAEKYDVRMPIIEEVNRVLFEDKPAKEAVSELMLRDRKIEHSSLEWK
;
A
#
# COMPACT_ATOMS: atom_id res chain seq x y z
N MET A 1 -6.88 -9.45 -25.16
CA MET A 1 -6.89 -7.96 -25.08
C MET A 1 -8.10 -7.55 -24.27
N SER A 2 -7.91 -6.90 -23.12
CA SER A 2 -8.99 -6.41 -22.23
C SER A 2 -9.01 -4.88 -22.25
N ARG A 3 -10.15 -4.29 -21.89
CA ARG A 3 -10.27 -2.86 -21.63
C ARG A 3 -10.16 -2.65 -20.14
N VAL A 4 -9.24 -1.78 -19.71
CA VAL A 4 -8.90 -1.57 -18.29
C VAL A 4 -9.04 -0.11 -17.93
N GLY A 5 -9.89 0.17 -16.94
CA GLY A 5 -10.05 1.50 -16.35
C GLY A 5 -9.19 1.64 -15.09
N ILE A 6 -8.28 2.61 -15.06
CA ILE A 6 -7.50 2.97 -13.87
C ILE A 6 -8.23 4.10 -13.14
N ILE A 7 -8.69 3.82 -11.94
CA ILE A 7 -9.39 4.79 -11.09
C ILE A 7 -8.35 5.45 -10.15
N GLY A 8 -7.80 6.56 -10.61
CA GLY A 8 -6.77 7.33 -9.90
C GLY A 8 -5.48 7.53 -10.70
N ALA A 9 -5.16 8.78 -11.03
CA ALA A 9 -3.97 9.17 -11.79
C ALA A 9 -2.74 9.44 -10.90
N GLY A 10 -2.62 8.77 -9.75
CA GLY A 10 -1.43 8.84 -8.89
C GLY A 10 -0.21 8.17 -9.54
N SER A 11 0.97 8.27 -8.89
CA SER A 11 2.18 7.60 -9.38
C SER A 11 1.97 6.11 -9.67
N TRP A 12 1.26 5.41 -8.77
CA TRP A 12 1.03 3.98 -8.89
C TRP A 12 0.06 3.62 -10.02
N GLY A 13 -1.08 4.32 -10.12
CA GLY A 13 -2.02 4.12 -11.23
C GLY A 13 -1.39 4.42 -12.59
N THR A 14 -0.56 5.48 -12.68
CA THR A 14 0.18 5.83 -13.89
C THR A 14 1.23 4.75 -14.25
N ALA A 15 1.98 4.22 -13.28
CA ALA A 15 2.95 3.15 -13.53
C ALA A 15 2.27 1.84 -14.00
N LEU A 16 1.16 1.46 -13.36
CA LEU A 16 0.39 0.27 -13.76
C LEU A 16 -0.25 0.42 -15.15
N SER A 17 -0.69 1.62 -15.53
CA SER A 17 -1.22 1.87 -16.87
C SER A 17 -0.19 1.57 -17.95
N LEU A 18 1.09 1.90 -17.72
CA LEU A 18 2.17 1.57 -18.62
C LEU A 18 2.41 0.06 -18.73
N VAL A 19 2.39 -0.67 -17.61
CA VAL A 19 2.49 -2.14 -17.60
C VAL A 19 1.39 -2.76 -18.46
N LEU A 20 0.15 -2.32 -18.25
CA LEU A 20 -1.03 -2.83 -18.97
C LEU A 20 -0.98 -2.50 -20.46
N ALA A 21 -0.60 -1.27 -20.82
CA ALA A 21 -0.46 -0.87 -22.23
C ALA A 21 0.64 -1.68 -22.94
N ASN A 22 1.76 -1.95 -22.27
CA ASN A 22 2.83 -2.80 -22.80
C ASN A 22 2.40 -4.26 -22.99
N ASN A 23 1.42 -4.73 -22.19
CA ASN A 23 0.80 -6.05 -22.37
C ASN A 23 -0.26 -6.06 -23.51
N GLY A 24 -0.44 -4.94 -24.21
CA GLY A 24 -1.38 -4.83 -25.33
C GLY A 24 -2.84 -4.64 -24.92
N HIS A 25 -3.10 -4.21 -23.68
CA HIS A 25 -4.46 -3.88 -23.23
C HIS A 25 -4.82 -2.43 -23.63
N SER A 26 -6.13 -2.17 -23.81
CA SER A 26 -6.65 -0.80 -23.91
C SER A 26 -6.80 -0.23 -22.52
N VAL A 27 -6.18 0.93 -22.27
CA VAL A 27 -6.11 1.53 -20.92
C VAL A 27 -6.68 2.93 -20.94
N GLU A 28 -7.57 3.22 -19.99
CA GLU A 28 -8.08 4.55 -19.70
C GLU A 28 -7.78 4.94 -18.26
N ILE A 29 -7.26 6.14 -18.03
CA ILE A 29 -6.97 6.67 -16.69
C ILE A 29 -8.02 7.73 -16.35
N TRP A 30 -8.68 7.53 -15.21
CA TRP A 30 -9.56 8.52 -14.62
C TRP A 30 -8.90 9.23 -13.44
N SER A 31 -9.11 10.55 -13.33
CA SER A 31 -8.85 11.32 -12.12
C SER A 31 -10.00 12.30 -11.86
N ILE A 32 -10.29 12.53 -10.57
CA ILE A 32 -11.18 13.60 -10.14
C ILE A 32 -10.54 15.00 -10.32
N VAL A 33 -9.21 15.05 -10.46
CA VAL A 33 -8.44 16.29 -10.58
C VAL A 33 -8.25 16.61 -12.06
N GLU A 34 -9.00 17.58 -12.56
CA GLU A 34 -9.01 17.98 -13.97
C GLU A 34 -7.61 18.38 -14.48
N SER A 35 -6.85 19.13 -13.68
CA SER A 35 -5.49 19.55 -14.05
C SER A 35 -4.51 18.38 -14.23
N GLU A 36 -4.72 17.25 -13.53
CA GLU A 36 -3.92 16.04 -13.77
C GLU A 36 -4.25 15.41 -15.12
N ILE A 37 -5.52 15.38 -15.49
CA ILE A 37 -5.97 14.85 -16.78
C ILE A 37 -5.50 15.74 -17.93
N GLU A 38 -5.58 17.07 -17.79
CA GLU A 38 -5.04 18.01 -18.79
C GLU A 38 -3.52 17.83 -18.98
N MET A 39 -2.76 17.73 -17.86
CA MET A 39 -1.33 17.47 -17.89
C MET A 39 -1.02 16.15 -18.62
N LEU A 40 -1.73 15.07 -18.29
CA LEU A 40 -1.54 13.76 -18.91
C LEU A 40 -1.87 13.78 -20.40
N LYS A 41 -2.94 14.47 -20.83
CA LYS A 41 -3.30 14.65 -22.24
C LYS A 41 -2.24 15.45 -23.02
N GLU A 42 -1.69 16.51 -22.39
CA GLU A 42 -0.72 17.39 -23.06
C GLU A 42 0.69 16.80 -23.11
N LYS A 43 1.13 16.19 -21.97
CA LYS A 43 2.53 15.77 -21.79
C LYS A 43 2.77 14.29 -22.00
N HIS A 44 1.72 13.46 -21.96
CA HIS A 44 1.83 12.01 -21.84
C HIS A 44 2.82 11.59 -20.74
N GLU A 45 2.78 12.33 -19.62
CA GLU A 45 3.64 12.13 -18.45
C GLU A 45 3.00 12.80 -17.24
N HIS A 46 3.05 12.13 -16.07
CA HIS A 46 2.69 12.78 -14.82
C HIS A 46 3.92 13.45 -14.21
N ILE A 47 4.21 14.69 -14.59
CA ILE A 47 5.46 15.39 -14.24
C ILE A 47 5.67 15.59 -12.73
N ASP A 48 4.59 15.67 -11.93
CA ASP A 48 4.66 15.91 -10.50
C ASP A 48 4.81 14.61 -9.68
N LYS A 49 4.12 13.52 -10.09
CA LYS A 49 4.05 12.31 -9.29
C LYS A 49 4.88 11.14 -9.83
N LEU A 50 5.19 11.14 -11.13
CA LEU A 50 5.99 10.10 -11.79
C LEU A 50 6.87 10.69 -12.91
N PRO A 51 7.77 11.62 -12.58
CA PRO A 51 8.58 12.31 -13.58
C PRO A 51 9.51 11.36 -14.32
N GLY A 52 9.67 11.62 -15.63
CA GLY A 52 10.56 10.86 -16.52
C GLY A 52 9.96 9.57 -17.06
N VAL A 53 8.67 9.29 -16.79
CA VAL A 53 7.95 8.14 -17.34
C VAL A 53 6.96 8.62 -18.40
N LYS A 54 7.27 8.31 -19.68
CA LYS A 54 6.39 8.64 -20.80
C LYS A 54 5.35 7.55 -21.02
N LEU A 55 4.10 7.97 -21.19
CA LEU A 55 2.99 7.09 -21.50
C LEU A 55 2.76 7.03 -23.02
N PRO A 56 2.46 5.85 -23.57
CA PRO A 56 2.13 5.71 -24.99
C PRO A 56 0.81 6.42 -25.34
N ASP A 57 0.69 6.85 -26.59
CA ASP A 57 -0.50 7.54 -27.12
C ASP A 57 -1.78 6.67 -27.07
N SER A 58 -1.65 5.37 -26.88
CA SER A 58 -2.75 4.44 -26.75
C SER A 58 -3.50 4.52 -25.43
N ILE A 59 -2.91 5.20 -24.40
CA ILE A 59 -3.57 5.43 -23.10
C ILE A 59 -4.45 6.67 -23.22
N THR A 60 -5.70 6.53 -22.82
CA THR A 60 -6.66 7.64 -22.80
C THR A 60 -6.86 8.18 -21.38
N PHE A 61 -7.34 9.44 -21.28
CA PHE A 61 -7.47 10.14 -20.00
C PHE A 61 -8.81 10.85 -19.90
N THR A 62 -9.52 10.70 -18.78
CA THR A 62 -10.84 11.29 -18.57
C THR A 62 -11.09 11.70 -17.13
N THR A 63 -12.04 12.63 -16.93
CA THR A 63 -12.62 12.98 -15.62
C THR A 63 -13.99 12.34 -15.42
N ASP A 64 -14.51 11.60 -16.40
CA ASP A 64 -15.81 10.94 -16.33
C ASP A 64 -15.67 9.52 -15.76
N ILE A 65 -16.04 9.36 -14.49
CA ILE A 65 -15.97 8.07 -13.79
C ILE A 65 -17.01 7.07 -14.33
N GLU A 66 -18.20 7.55 -14.71
CA GLU A 66 -19.26 6.71 -15.23
C GLU A 66 -18.85 6.07 -16.56
N GLU A 67 -18.29 6.87 -17.48
CA GLU A 67 -17.80 6.39 -18.76
C GLU A 67 -16.68 5.37 -18.56
N THR A 68 -15.70 5.68 -17.69
CA THR A 68 -14.59 4.78 -17.36
C THR A 68 -15.09 3.42 -16.85
N ILE A 69 -16.07 3.39 -15.95
CA ILE A 69 -16.59 2.13 -15.39
C ILE A 69 -17.35 1.32 -16.44
N LYS A 70 -18.23 1.97 -17.20
CA LYS A 70 -19.10 1.29 -18.17
C LYS A 70 -18.35 0.71 -19.38
N ASN A 71 -17.28 1.39 -19.81
CA ASN A 71 -16.54 1.06 -21.02
C ASN A 71 -15.42 0.05 -20.79
N ASN A 72 -15.04 -0.21 -19.55
CA ASN A 72 -13.92 -1.10 -19.22
C ASN A 72 -14.42 -2.42 -18.62
N ASP A 73 -13.67 -3.48 -18.88
CA ASP A 73 -14.01 -4.84 -18.46
C ASP A 73 -13.48 -5.10 -17.03
N ILE A 74 -12.32 -4.52 -16.71
CA ILE A 74 -11.63 -4.61 -15.41
C ILE A 74 -11.30 -3.21 -14.94
N LEU A 75 -11.45 -2.96 -13.63
CA LEU A 75 -11.11 -1.70 -12.99
C LEU A 75 -9.95 -1.88 -12.04
N VAL A 76 -9.00 -0.94 -12.03
CA VAL A 76 -7.89 -0.89 -11.09
C VAL A 76 -8.08 0.32 -10.18
N LEU A 77 -8.39 0.09 -8.91
CA LEU A 77 -8.62 1.15 -7.92
C LEU A 77 -7.29 1.58 -7.30
N ALA A 78 -6.76 2.70 -7.78
CA ALA A 78 -5.44 3.24 -7.46
C ALA A 78 -5.48 4.61 -6.76
N VAL A 79 -6.58 4.93 -6.08
CA VAL A 79 -6.69 6.10 -5.22
C VAL A 79 -6.02 5.82 -3.86
N PRO A 80 -5.53 6.84 -3.12
CA PRO A 80 -5.06 6.65 -1.74
C PRO A 80 -6.13 6.01 -0.85
N SER A 81 -5.70 5.23 0.14
CA SER A 81 -6.59 4.44 1.01
C SER A 81 -7.72 5.25 1.64
N VAL A 82 -7.41 6.45 2.09
CA VAL A 82 -8.36 7.39 2.72
C VAL A 82 -9.51 7.85 1.79
N PHE A 83 -9.36 7.67 0.49
CA PHE A 83 -10.39 8.02 -0.51
C PHE A 83 -11.11 6.79 -1.08
N THR A 84 -10.76 5.57 -0.64
CA THR A 84 -11.33 4.33 -1.18
C THR A 84 -12.85 4.30 -1.04
N ARG A 85 -13.40 4.48 0.16
CA ARG A 85 -14.85 4.44 0.37
C ARG A 85 -15.59 5.48 -0.45
N SER A 86 -15.15 6.73 -0.39
CA SER A 86 -15.82 7.82 -1.14
C SER A 86 -15.76 7.61 -2.65
N THR A 87 -14.71 6.94 -3.15
CA THR A 87 -14.60 6.57 -4.56
C THR A 87 -15.47 5.37 -4.88
N ALA A 88 -15.49 4.33 -4.04
CA ALA A 88 -16.34 3.16 -4.21
C ALA A 88 -17.84 3.54 -4.24
N VAL A 89 -18.28 4.44 -3.36
CA VAL A 89 -19.65 4.98 -3.38
C VAL A 89 -20.00 5.64 -4.73
N LYS A 90 -19.06 6.39 -5.33
CA LYS A 90 -19.25 7.00 -6.66
C LYS A 90 -19.26 5.96 -7.78
N MET A 91 -18.51 4.87 -7.63
CA MET A 91 -18.43 3.77 -8.60
C MET A 91 -19.67 2.87 -8.58
N ALA A 92 -20.22 2.62 -7.39
CA ALA A 92 -21.27 1.63 -7.16
C ALA A 92 -22.48 1.68 -8.14
N PRO A 93 -23.03 2.86 -8.51
CA PRO A 93 -24.16 2.91 -9.44
C PRO A 93 -23.88 2.39 -10.84
N PHE A 94 -22.61 2.26 -11.23
CA PHE A 94 -22.19 1.99 -12.62
C PHE A 94 -21.50 0.64 -12.78
N VAL A 95 -21.07 0.01 -11.68
CA VAL A 95 -20.38 -1.30 -11.70
C VAL A 95 -21.36 -2.40 -12.04
N LYS A 96 -20.93 -3.29 -12.94
CA LYS A 96 -21.71 -4.44 -13.39
C LYS A 96 -21.52 -5.65 -12.47
N GLU A 97 -22.51 -6.53 -12.43
CA GLU A 97 -22.43 -7.82 -11.73
C GLU A 97 -21.19 -8.61 -12.15
N GLY A 98 -20.36 -9.00 -11.20
CA GLY A 98 -19.11 -9.74 -11.43
C GLY A 98 -17.99 -8.95 -12.12
N GLN A 99 -18.11 -7.61 -12.26
CA GLN A 99 -17.02 -6.80 -12.78
C GLN A 99 -15.84 -6.82 -11.82
N ILE A 100 -14.64 -7.12 -12.32
CA ILE A 100 -13.45 -7.24 -11.48
C ILE A 100 -12.94 -5.85 -11.10
N ILE A 101 -12.73 -5.64 -9.78
CA ILE A 101 -12.08 -4.45 -9.24
C ILE A 101 -10.80 -4.89 -8.54
N VAL A 102 -9.65 -4.45 -9.05
CA VAL A 102 -8.33 -4.74 -8.46
C VAL A 102 -7.93 -3.58 -7.55
N CYS A 103 -7.95 -3.81 -6.24
CA CYS A 103 -7.49 -2.85 -5.24
C CYS A 103 -5.96 -2.88 -5.16
N VAL A 104 -5.31 -1.73 -5.36
CA VAL A 104 -3.85 -1.63 -5.36
C VAL A 104 -3.32 -0.63 -4.33
N ALA A 105 -4.20 -0.07 -3.50
CA ALA A 105 -3.86 0.75 -2.35
C ALA A 105 -3.61 -0.11 -1.11
N ASN A 106 -2.67 0.31 -0.27
CA ASN A 106 -2.34 -0.35 0.99
C ASN A 106 -2.80 0.53 2.16
N GLY A 107 -3.82 0.12 2.90
CA GLY A 107 -4.36 0.87 4.03
C GLY A 107 -5.44 0.08 4.76
N ILE A 108 -5.81 0.61 5.93
CA ILE A 108 -6.93 0.14 6.75
C ILE A 108 -7.78 1.36 7.06
N GLU A 109 -9.09 1.28 6.89
CA GLU A 109 -9.98 2.39 7.17
C GLU A 109 -10.06 2.64 8.69
N GLU A 110 -9.74 3.86 9.14
CA GLU A 110 -9.57 4.17 10.56
C GLU A 110 -10.84 3.91 11.40
N ASN A 111 -12.02 4.30 10.90
CA ASN A 111 -13.26 4.24 11.68
C ASN A 111 -13.89 2.84 11.78
N THR A 112 -13.74 2.03 10.73
CA THR A 112 -14.37 0.70 10.63
C THR A 112 -13.39 -0.44 10.86
N LEU A 113 -12.09 -0.14 10.75
CA LEU A 113 -10.98 -1.11 10.75
C LEU A 113 -11.08 -2.15 9.63
N MET A 114 -11.80 -1.81 8.56
CA MET A 114 -11.92 -2.63 7.36
C MET A 114 -10.65 -2.52 6.51
N THR A 115 -10.30 -3.63 5.86
CA THR A 115 -9.30 -3.60 4.79
C THR A 115 -9.86 -2.91 3.54
N ILE A 116 -9.01 -2.58 2.58
CA ILE A 116 -9.44 -1.87 1.36
C ILE A 116 -10.43 -2.72 0.55
N SER A 117 -10.18 -4.03 0.45
CA SER A 117 -11.11 -4.94 -0.24
C SER A 117 -12.46 -5.02 0.46
N ASP A 118 -12.48 -5.12 1.81
CA ASP A 118 -13.71 -5.12 2.60
C ASP A 118 -14.52 -3.83 2.38
N VAL A 119 -13.85 -2.67 2.34
CA VAL A 119 -14.49 -1.38 2.04
C VAL A 119 -15.16 -1.41 0.67
N VAL A 120 -14.44 -1.88 -0.36
CA VAL A 120 -14.98 -1.95 -1.72
C VAL A 120 -16.15 -2.92 -1.80
N GLU A 121 -16.03 -4.12 -1.22
CA GLU A 121 -17.11 -5.11 -1.18
C GLU A 121 -18.35 -4.61 -0.41
N SER A 122 -18.15 -3.82 0.64
CA SER A 122 -19.28 -3.25 1.40
C SER A 122 -20.08 -2.23 0.60
N GLU A 123 -19.42 -1.45 -0.27
CA GLU A 123 -20.06 -0.42 -1.10
C GLU A 123 -20.52 -0.96 -2.46
N ILE A 124 -19.84 -1.98 -3.00
CA ILE A 124 -20.08 -2.55 -4.32
C ILE A 124 -20.19 -4.08 -4.20
N PRO A 125 -21.24 -4.60 -3.56
CA PRO A 125 -21.36 -6.04 -3.30
C PRO A 125 -21.53 -6.91 -4.55
N CYS A 126 -21.81 -6.31 -5.70
CA CYS A 126 -21.89 -7.01 -6.99
C CYS A 126 -20.53 -7.19 -7.68
N ALA A 127 -19.47 -6.54 -7.20
CA ALA A 127 -18.14 -6.64 -7.80
C ALA A 127 -17.44 -7.95 -7.41
N ASP A 128 -16.52 -8.41 -8.28
CA ASP A 128 -15.52 -9.43 -7.95
C ASP A 128 -14.22 -8.72 -7.56
N VAL A 129 -13.91 -8.68 -6.25
CA VAL A 129 -12.80 -7.89 -5.75
C VAL A 129 -11.53 -8.71 -5.67
N ALA A 130 -10.44 -8.15 -6.17
CA ALA A 130 -9.09 -8.66 -6.05
C ALA A 130 -8.18 -7.60 -5.44
N VAL A 131 -7.07 -8.02 -4.86
CA VAL A 131 -6.01 -7.13 -4.37
C VAL A 131 -4.70 -7.43 -5.08
N MET A 132 -3.85 -6.42 -5.25
CA MET A 132 -2.49 -6.62 -5.75
C MET A 132 -1.52 -5.78 -4.93
N CYS A 133 -0.56 -6.43 -4.28
CA CYS A 133 0.46 -5.78 -3.48
C CYS A 133 1.79 -6.55 -3.50
N GLY A 134 2.86 -5.92 -3.00
CA GLY A 134 4.21 -6.45 -2.97
C GLY A 134 5.26 -5.35 -3.15
N PRO A 135 6.55 -5.68 -3.18
CA PRO A 135 7.65 -4.74 -3.32
C PRO A 135 7.63 -4.07 -4.71
N SER A 136 6.94 -2.92 -4.83
CA SER A 136 6.61 -2.31 -6.11
C SER A 136 6.53 -0.78 -6.04
N HIS A 137 7.69 -0.11 -5.95
CA HIS A 137 7.73 1.34 -6.09
C HIS A 137 7.37 1.78 -7.50
N ALA A 138 6.44 2.73 -7.61
CA ALA A 138 5.93 3.23 -8.89
C ALA A 138 7.05 3.77 -9.80
N GLU A 139 8.07 4.38 -9.21
CA GLU A 139 9.23 4.93 -9.91
C GLU A 139 10.08 3.85 -10.60
N GLU A 140 10.14 2.65 -10.04
CA GLU A 140 10.85 1.50 -10.62
C GLU A 140 9.98 0.79 -11.65
N VAL A 141 8.72 0.55 -11.33
CA VAL A 141 7.74 -0.06 -12.25
C VAL A 141 7.54 0.79 -13.49
N GLY A 142 7.42 2.11 -13.35
CA GLY A 142 7.31 3.03 -14.49
C GLY A 142 8.55 3.09 -15.38
N ARG A 143 9.71 2.65 -14.88
CA ARG A 143 10.94 2.47 -15.66
C ARG A 143 11.15 1.06 -16.17
N LEU A 144 10.13 0.21 -16.02
CA LEU A 144 10.15 -1.20 -16.45
C LEU A 144 11.28 -2.01 -15.80
N LEU A 145 11.65 -1.69 -14.56
CA LEU A 145 12.59 -2.50 -13.81
C LEU A 145 11.91 -3.78 -13.31
N PRO A 146 12.64 -4.90 -13.23
CA PRO A 146 12.08 -6.16 -12.76
C PRO A 146 11.40 -6.02 -11.41
N THR A 147 10.11 -6.31 -11.36
CA THR A 147 9.26 -6.17 -10.18
C THR A 147 8.43 -7.44 -9.99
N THR A 148 8.21 -7.80 -8.74
CA THR A 148 7.43 -8.99 -8.40
C THR A 148 6.35 -8.63 -7.37
N VAL A 149 5.09 -8.99 -7.67
CA VAL A 149 3.93 -8.74 -6.81
C VAL A 149 3.08 -9.99 -6.64
N VAL A 150 2.05 -9.90 -5.80
CA VAL A 150 1.06 -10.95 -5.59
C VAL A 150 -0.32 -10.41 -5.90
N ALA A 151 -1.11 -11.15 -6.65
CA ALA A 151 -2.54 -10.95 -6.86
C ALA A 151 -3.32 -11.90 -5.94
N GLY A 152 -4.21 -11.36 -5.13
CA GLY A 152 -5.06 -12.11 -4.23
C GLY A 152 -6.53 -11.90 -4.54
N ALA A 153 -7.33 -12.96 -4.42
CA ALA A 153 -8.78 -12.87 -4.57
C ALA A 153 -9.47 -14.01 -3.81
N ARG A 154 -10.81 -13.90 -3.63
CA ARG A 154 -11.60 -14.99 -3.04
C ARG A 154 -11.63 -16.24 -3.90
N THR A 155 -11.50 -16.10 -5.23
CA THR A 155 -11.46 -17.24 -6.15
C THR A 155 -10.12 -17.31 -6.87
N GLN A 156 -9.64 -18.53 -7.09
CA GLN A 156 -8.41 -18.76 -7.87
C GLN A 156 -8.54 -18.17 -9.28
N LYS A 157 -9.71 -18.31 -9.90
CA LYS A 157 -10.00 -17.80 -11.24
C LYS A 157 -9.78 -16.29 -11.34
N THR A 158 -10.27 -15.52 -10.36
CA THR A 158 -10.12 -14.06 -10.34
C THR A 158 -8.67 -13.67 -10.13
N ALA A 159 -7.96 -14.35 -9.22
CA ALA A 159 -6.53 -14.11 -9.00
C ALA A 159 -5.70 -14.40 -10.27
N GLU A 160 -6.01 -15.49 -10.99
CA GLU A 160 -5.35 -15.86 -12.25
C GLU A 160 -5.66 -14.86 -13.38
N ILE A 161 -6.90 -14.33 -13.48
CA ILE A 161 -7.21 -13.27 -14.43
C ILE A 161 -6.36 -12.01 -14.17
N VAL A 162 -6.21 -11.63 -12.92
CA VAL A 162 -5.37 -10.48 -12.54
C VAL A 162 -3.88 -10.79 -12.81
N GLN A 163 -3.43 -12.00 -12.53
CA GLN A 163 -2.08 -12.46 -12.85
C GLN A 163 -1.79 -12.32 -14.35
N ASP A 164 -2.66 -12.88 -15.20
CA ASP A 164 -2.51 -12.85 -16.66
C ASP A 164 -2.58 -11.42 -17.22
N LEU A 165 -3.37 -10.55 -16.58
CA LEU A 165 -3.53 -9.16 -16.99
C LEU A 165 -2.23 -8.36 -16.88
N PHE A 166 -1.50 -8.55 -15.78
CA PHE A 166 -0.33 -7.74 -15.45
C PHE A 166 1.02 -8.41 -15.78
N MET A 167 1.07 -9.75 -15.83
CA MET A 167 2.33 -10.48 -15.94
C MET A 167 3.00 -10.26 -17.30
N ASN A 168 4.32 -9.95 -17.28
CA ASN A 168 5.18 -9.86 -18.46
C ASN A 168 6.64 -10.13 -18.08
N GLU A 169 7.59 -9.86 -19.00
CA GLU A 169 9.02 -10.12 -18.79
C GLU A 169 9.66 -9.34 -17.64
N VAL A 170 9.10 -8.19 -17.27
CA VAL A 170 9.61 -7.33 -16.19
C VAL A 170 8.65 -7.19 -15.02
N PHE A 171 7.45 -7.70 -15.12
CA PHE A 171 6.45 -7.65 -14.05
C PHE A 171 5.91 -9.04 -13.74
N ARG A 172 6.46 -9.67 -12.69
CA ARG A 172 6.08 -11.01 -12.27
C ARG A 172 4.94 -10.95 -11.26
N VAL A 173 3.88 -11.74 -11.48
CA VAL A 173 2.73 -11.82 -10.58
C VAL A 173 2.58 -13.25 -10.06
N TYR A 174 2.54 -13.42 -8.74
CA TYR A 174 2.13 -14.65 -8.08
C TYR A 174 0.67 -14.53 -7.64
N THR A 175 0.02 -15.64 -7.32
CA THR A 175 -1.35 -15.63 -6.79
C THR A 175 -1.39 -16.09 -5.34
N SER A 176 -2.37 -15.61 -4.57
CA SER A 176 -2.60 -16.02 -3.18
C SER A 176 -4.09 -16.03 -2.84
N PRO A 177 -4.58 -17.01 -2.07
CA PRO A 177 -5.94 -16.98 -1.51
C PRO A 177 -6.04 -16.18 -0.21
N ASP A 178 -4.91 -15.81 0.42
CA ASP A 178 -4.87 -15.11 1.71
C ASP A 178 -4.87 -13.59 1.51
N VAL A 179 -6.02 -13.07 1.05
CA VAL A 179 -6.23 -11.64 0.84
C VAL A 179 -6.00 -10.83 2.12
N LEU A 180 -6.50 -11.33 3.26
CA LEU A 180 -6.34 -10.65 4.55
C LEU A 180 -4.86 -10.46 4.92
N GLY A 181 -4.06 -11.52 4.82
CA GLY A 181 -2.62 -11.45 5.13
C GLY A 181 -1.87 -10.51 4.20
N MET A 182 -2.25 -10.48 2.91
CA MET A 182 -1.68 -9.54 1.93
C MET A 182 -1.98 -8.08 2.30
N GLU A 183 -3.23 -7.75 2.63
CA GLU A 183 -3.64 -6.39 2.96
C GLU A 183 -3.08 -5.91 4.30
N LEU A 184 -3.05 -6.76 5.33
CA LEU A 184 -2.45 -6.43 6.62
C LEU A 184 -0.94 -6.20 6.49
N GLY A 185 -0.22 -7.09 5.80
CA GLY A 185 1.20 -6.90 5.51
C GLY A 185 1.48 -5.60 4.78
N GLY A 186 0.76 -5.36 3.67
CA GLY A 186 0.89 -4.16 2.84
C GLY A 186 0.53 -2.85 3.55
N SER A 187 -0.40 -2.89 4.51
CA SER A 187 -0.84 -1.69 5.25
C SER A 187 0.06 -1.38 6.44
N LEU A 188 0.34 -2.39 7.28
CA LEU A 188 1.07 -2.19 8.53
C LEU A 188 2.58 -1.94 8.30
N LYS A 189 3.16 -2.43 7.20
CA LYS A 189 4.55 -2.10 6.82
C LYS A 189 4.82 -0.60 6.78
N ASN A 190 3.80 0.21 6.42
CA ASN A 190 3.93 1.65 6.28
C ASN A 190 4.21 2.33 7.62
N VAL A 191 3.69 1.78 8.72
CA VAL A 191 3.97 2.25 10.09
C VAL A 191 5.40 1.91 10.50
N ILE A 192 5.86 0.70 10.17
CA ILE A 192 7.25 0.30 10.44
C ILE A 192 8.23 1.14 9.60
N ALA A 193 7.86 1.50 8.37
CA ALA A 193 8.66 2.39 7.54
C ALA A 193 8.78 3.81 8.10
N LEU A 194 7.72 4.33 8.77
CA LEU A 194 7.82 5.57 9.56
C LEU A 194 8.86 5.42 10.68
N ALA A 195 8.79 4.33 11.47
CA ALA A 195 9.76 4.05 12.53
C ALA A 195 11.20 3.96 12.00
N ALA A 196 11.41 3.26 10.89
CA ALA A 196 12.72 3.17 10.22
C ALA A 196 13.22 4.54 9.76
N GLY A 197 12.33 5.37 9.21
CA GLY A 197 12.62 6.74 8.86
C GLY A 197 12.99 7.60 10.07
N MET A 198 12.26 7.49 11.19
CA MET A 198 12.58 8.20 12.44
C MET A 198 13.99 7.83 12.94
N ALA A 199 14.35 6.55 12.86
CA ALA A 199 15.68 6.08 13.22
C ALA A 199 16.77 6.67 12.29
N ASP A 200 16.51 6.72 10.97
CA ASP A 200 17.40 7.38 10.01
C ASP A 200 17.57 8.89 10.34
N GLY A 201 16.48 9.58 10.66
CA GLY A 201 16.48 11.00 11.02
C GLY A 201 17.25 11.31 12.29
N LEU A 202 17.25 10.39 13.25
CA LEU A 202 18.06 10.45 14.49
C LEU A 202 19.54 10.11 14.26
N GLY A 203 19.91 9.68 13.05
CA GLY A 203 21.30 9.28 12.72
C GLY A 203 21.66 7.88 13.21
N TYR A 204 20.69 7.00 13.45
CA TYR A 204 20.96 5.61 13.81
C TYR A 204 21.34 4.78 12.60
N GLY A 205 22.16 3.76 12.82
CA GLY A 205 22.75 2.97 11.75
C GLY A 205 21.92 1.73 11.33
N ASP A 206 22.52 0.94 10.45
CA ASP A 206 21.88 -0.23 9.80
C ASP A 206 21.44 -1.32 10.80
N ASN A 207 22.15 -1.48 11.92
CA ASN A 207 21.74 -2.44 12.97
C ASN A 207 20.37 -2.09 13.57
N THR A 208 20.11 -0.79 13.81
CA THR A 208 18.80 -0.33 14.32
C THR A 208 17.70 -0.57 13.28
N LYS A 209 17.98 -0.28 12.03
CA LYS A 209 17.03 -0.52 10.93
C LYS A 209 16.72 -2.00 10.75
N ALA A 210 17.75 -2.86 10.73
CA ALA A 210 17.58 -4.31 10.67
C ALA A 210 16.73 -4.84 11.84
N ALA A 211 16.98 -4.36 13.06
CA ALA A 211 16.18 -4.69 14.24
C ALA A 211 14.72 -4.25 14.09
N LEU A 212 14.47 -3.02 13.63
CA LEU A 212 13.11 -2.49 13.39
C LEU A 212 12.37 -3.31 12.34
N ILE A 213 13.00 -3.67 11.23
CA ILE A 213 12.39 -4.52 10.18
C ILE A 213 12.04 -5.89 10.76
N THR A 214 12.99 -6.55 11.44
CA THR A 214 12.79 -7.89 11.99
C THR A 214 11.73 -7.89 13.10
N ARG A 215 11.75 -6.93 14.00
CA ARG A 215 10.75 -6.84 15.07
C ARG A 215 9.39 -6.35 14.53
N GLY A 216 9.41 -5.46 13.53
CA GLY A 216 8.21 -4.97 12.87
C GLY A 216 7.42 -6.08 12.18
N ILE A 217 8.07 -6.94 11.38
CA ILE A 217 7.36 -8.07 10.77
C ILE A 217 6.85 -9.06 11.82
N ALA A 218 7.57 -9.23 12.94
CA ALA A 218 7.10 -10.08 14.02
C ALA A 218 5.82 -9.52 14.68
N GLU A 219 5.75 -8.20 14.93
CA GLU A 219 4.54 -7.55 15.46
C GLU A 219 3.38 -7.67 14.48
N ILE A 220 3.59 -7.35 13.21
CA ILE A 220 2.60 -7.49 12.15
C ILE A 220 2.09 -8.93 12.07
N SER A 221 2.99 -9.92 12.11
CA SER A 221 2.62 -11.33 12.00
C SER A 221 1.74 -11.80 13.16
N VAL A 222 2.03 -11.38 14.40
CA VAL A 222 1.20 -11.74 15.56
C VAL A 222 -0.22 -11.23 15.37
N LEU A 223 -0.42 -9.95 15.03
CA LEU A 223 -1.74 -9.38 14.79
C LEU A 223 -2.44 -10.05 13.62
N ALA A 224 -1.75 -10.18 12.48
CA ALA A 224 -2.36 -10.74 11.28
C ALA A 224 -2.80 -12.20 11.44
N ILE A 225 -2.00 -13.03 12.13
CA ILE A 225 -2.35 -14.42 12.42
C ILE A 225 -3.55 -14.49 13.39
N GLU A 226 -3.60 -13.63 14.40
CA GLU A 226 -4.74 -13.55 15.34
C GLU A 226 -6.03 -13.14 14.60
N MET A 227 -5.92 -12.31 13.55
CA MET A 227 -7.03 -11.96 12.67
C MET A 227 -7.40 -13.06 11.66
N GLY A 228 -6.61 -14.14 11.53
CA GLY A 228 -6.87 -15.29 10.67
C GLY A 228 -6.03 -15.38 9.40
N ALA A 229 -5.07 -14.46 9.20
CA ALA A 229 -4.11 -14.52 8.10
C ALA A 229 -3.12 -15.68 8.24
N LYS A 230 -2.41 -16.00 7.16
CA LYS A 230 -1.42 -17.08 7.13
C LYS A 230 -0.01 -16.55 7.33
N ALA A 231 0.77 -17.24 8.16
CA ALA A 231 2.16 -16.89 8.44
C ALA A 231 3.01 -16.86 7.15
N GLU A 232 2.77 -17.79 6.24
CA GLU A 232 3.47 -17.89 4.96
C GLU A 232 3.35 -16.62 4.12
N THR A 233 2.18 -15.96 4.16
CA THR A 233 1.94 -14.69 3.46
C THR A 233 2.82 -13.58 4.02
N LEU A 234 2.97 -13.51 5.34
CA LEU A 234 3.76 -12.50 6.03
C LEU A 234 5.27 -12.67 5.80
N PHE A 235 5.74 -13.91 5.61
CA PHE A 235 7.13 -14.22 5.22
C PHE A 235 7.35 -14.20 3.71
N GLY A 236 6.34 -13.83 2.92
CA GLY A 236 6.37 -13.69 1.48
C GLY A 236 6.60 -12.26 0.99
N LEU A 237 6.23 -12.04 -0.29
CA LEU A 237 6.41 -10.76 -0.98
C LEU A 237 5.59 -9.63 -0.36
N THR A 238 4.35 -9.92 0.06
CA THR A 238 3.41 -8.92 0.60
C THR A 238 3.64 -8.61 2.09
N GLY A 239 4.45 -9.39 2.77
CA GLY A 239 4.91 -9.17 4.14
C GLY A 239 6.33 -8.63 4.16
N ILE A 240 7.30 -9.53 4.45
CA ILE A 240 8.71 -9.15 4.65
C ILE A 240 9.34 -8.50 3.41
N GLY A 241 8.98 -8.96 2.20
CA GLY A 241 9.54 -8.40 0.96
C GLY A 241 9.18 -6.93 0.78
N ASP A 242 7.89 -6.60 0.94
CA ASP A 242 7.39 -5.24 0.81
C ASP A 242 7.81 -4.34 1.99
N LEU A 243 7.92 -4.91 3.18
CA LEU A 243 8.44 -4.22 4.36
C LEU A 243 9.91 -3.78 4.16
N ILE A 244 10.78 -4.69 3.70
CA ILE A 244 12.19 -4.38 3.46
C ILE A 244 12.31 -3.22 2.48
N VAL A 245 11.69 -3.31 1.30
CA VAL A 245 11.82 -2.27 0.29
C VAL A 245 11.25 -0.94 0.76
N THR A 246 10.15 -0.96 1.54
CA THR A 246 9.53 0.27 2.05
C THR A 246 10.37 0.95 3.13
N CYS A 247 11.09 0.19 3.96
CA CYS A 247 12.00 0.73 4.99
C CYS A 247 13.34 1.22 4.41
N GLU A 248 13.81 0.65 3.31
CA GLU A 248 15.13 0.96 2.73
C GLU A 248 15.08 2.00 1.60
N SER A 249 14.01 1.99 0.80
CA SER A 249 13.96 2.79 -0.41
C SER A 249 13.88 4.29 -0.14
N ARG A 250 14.64 5.05 -0.93
CA ARG A 250 14.53 6.52 -1.00
C ARG A 250 13.17 6.99 -1.57
N HIS A 251 12.45 6.12 -2.28
CA HIS A 251 11.14 6.41 -2.84
C HIS A 251 10.02 6.26 -1.82
N SER A 252 10.29 5.66 -0.65
CA SER A 252 9.29 5.49 0.38
C SER A 252 8.90 6.82 1.03
N ARG A 253 7.67 7.25 0.79
CA ARG A 253 7.07 8.44 1.40
C ARG A 253 6.98 8.31 2.92
N ASN A 254 6.64 7.12 3.41
CA ASN A 254 6.56 6.85 4.85
C ASN A 254 7.92 6.97 5.52
N ARG A 255 8.98 6.37 4.94
CA ARG A 255 10.34 6.52 5.43
C ARG A 255 10.79 7.98 5.39
N LYS A 256 10.50 8.73 4.31
CA LYS A 256 10.83 10.15 4.18
C LYS A 256 10.14 10.98 5.28
N ALA A 257 8.84 10.78 5.52
CA ALA A 257 8.12 11.46 6.59
C ALA A 257 8.70 11.13 7.96
N GLY A 258 8.96 9.85 8.23
CA GLY A 258 9.62 9.42 9.46
C GLY A 258 10.99 10.07 9.66
N MET A 259 11.81 10.16 8.60
CA MET A 259 13.13 10.81 8.67
C MET A 259 13.02 12.29 9.08
N LEU A 260 12.08 13.03 8.51
CA LEU A 260 11.84 14.43 8.91
C LEU A 260 11.40 14.53 10.37
N ILE A 261 10.49 13.64 10.82
CA ILE A 261 10.07 13.60 12.23
C ILE A 261 11.27 13.29 13.16
N GLY A 262 12.11 12.34 12.79
CA GLY A 262 13.35 12.02 13.52
C GLY A 262 14.34 13.20 13.60
N GLN A 263 14.31 14.10 12.61
CA GLN A 263 15.07 15.35 12.56
C GLN A 263 14.44 16.48 13.38
N GLY A 264 13.26 16.27 13.98
CA GLY A 264 12.57 17.23 14.83
C GLY A 264 11.44 18.00 14.18
N TYR A 265 11.03 17.64 12.95
CA TYR A 265 9.81 18.19 12.34
C TYR A 265 8.58 17.61 13.04
N THR A 266 7.53 18.39 13.15
CA THR A 266 6.21 17.88 13.53
C THR A 266 5.62 16.99 12.42
N MET A 267 4.63 16.17 12.77
CA MET A 267 3.91 15.34 11.79
C MET A 267 3.34 16.18 10.64
N ASP A 268 2.75 17.35 10.95
CA ASP A 268 2.16 18.24 9.96
C ASP A 268 3.20 18.85 9.01
N GLU A 269 4.33 19.28 9.54
CA GLU A 269 5.45 19.80 8.74
C GLU A 269 6.03 18.72 7.82
N ALA A 270 6.25 17.53 8.35
CA ALA A 270 6.76 16.39 7.58
C ALA A 270 5.80 16.00 6.45
N THR A 271 4.49 15.98 6.72
CA THR A 271 3.47 15.68 5.71
C THR A 271 3.42 16.74 4.60
N LYS A 272 3.52 18.01 4.95
CA LYS A 272 3.58 19.11 3.97
C LYS A 272 4.81 19.02 3.07
N GLU A 273 5.96 18.63 3.63
CA GLU A 273 7.22 18.49 2.88
C GLU A 273 7.22 17.25 1.96
N VAL A 274 6.49 16.19 2.32
CA VAL A 274 6.31 15.01 1.45
C VAL A 274 5.41 15.31 0.25
N LYS A 275 4.45 16.22 0.37
CA LYS A 275 3.51 16.69 -0.69
C LYS A 275 2.58 15.60 -1.25
N MET A 276 2.53 14.43 -0.65
CA MET A 276 1.70 13.29 -1.04
C MET A 276 1.17 12.60 0.21
N VAL A 277 0.13 11.78 0.05
CA VAL A 277 -0.42 11.00 1.17
C VAL A 277 0.65 10.09 1.78
N VAL A 278 0.80 10.17 3.09
CA VAL A 278 1.67 9.30 3.90
C VAL A 278 0.77 8.27 4.58
N GLU A 279 0.59 7.12 3.92
CA GLU A 279 -0.34 6.07 4.34
C GLU A 279 -0.06 5.55 5.77
N GLY A 280 1.21 5.54 6.19
CA GLY A 280 1.61 5.07 7.52
C GLY A 280 1.02 5.89 8.67
N ILE A 281 0.71 7.19 8.46
CA ILE A 281 0.09 8.03 9.49
C ILE A 281 -1.35 7.55 9.76
N TYR A 282 -2.11 7.28 8.70
CA TYR A 282 -3.48 6.77 8.83
C TYR A 282 -3.49 5.32 9.33
N SER A 283 -2.60 4.48 8.80
CA SER A 283 -2.46 3.09 9.23
C SER A 283 -2.01 2.95 10.69
N ALA A 284 -1.28 3.93 11.25
CA ALA A 284 -0.81 3.87 12.64
C ALA A 284 -1.97 3.81 13.64
N LYS A 285 -2.98 4.67 13.48
CA LYS A 285 -4.17 4.67 14.34
C LYS A 285 -4.99 3.39 14.19
N ALA A 286 -5.25 2.99 12.94
CA ALA A 286 -6.00 1.76 12.66
C ALA A 286 -5.27 0.52 13.21
N ALA A 287 -3.94 0.47 13.09
CA ALA A 287 -3.13 -0.62 13.64
C ALA A 287 -3.21 -0.70 15.16
N LEU A 288 -3.17 0.44 15.86
CA LEU A 288 -3.31 0.49 17.32
C LEU A 288 -4.70 0.02 17.76
N ALA A 289 -5.75 0.48 17.08
CA ALA A 289 -7.13 0.07 17.38
C ALA A 289 -7.36 -1.44 17.09
N LEU A 290 -6.74 -1.99 16.04
CA LEU A 290 -6.75 -3.43 15.78
C LEU A 290 -6.00 -4.21 16.87
N ALA A 291 -4.83 -3.73 17.29
CA ALA A 291 -4.04 -4.33 18.36
C ALA A 291 -4.85 -4.41 19.67
N GLU A 292 -5.54 -3.33 20.03
CA GLU A 292 -6.45 -3.30 21.19
C GLU A 292 -7.63 -4.28 21.02
N LYS A 293 -8.28 -4.29 19.85
CA LYS A 293 -9.43 -5.14 19.56
C LYS A 293 -9.11 -6.64 19.66
N TYR A 294 -7.89 -7.03 19.27
CA TYR A 294 -7.45 -8.43 19.27
C TYR A 294 -6.53 -8.79 20.45
N ASP A 295 -6.38 -7.88 21.42
CA ASP A 295 -5.50 -8.03 22.61
C ASP A 295 -4.05 -8.41 22.25
N VAL A 296 -3.52 -7.79 21.20
CA VAL A 296 -2.16 -7.99 20.71
C VAL A 296 -1.28 -6.79 21.08
N ARG A 297 -0.11 -7.06 21.67
CA ARG A 297 0.86 -5.99 21.97
C ARG A 297 1.75 -5.71 20.76
N MET A 298 1.76 -4.47 20.30
CA MET A 298 2.55 -4.00 19.16
C MET A 298 3.42 -2.79 19.55
N PRO A 299 4.49 -3.00 20.32
CA PRO A 299 5.26 -1.92 20.92
C PRO A 299 5.84 -0.89 19.95
N ILE A 300 6.27 -1.30 18.76
CA ILE A 300 6.77 -0.35 17.75
C ILE A 300 5.63 0.52 17.26
N ILE A 301 4.46 -0.07 16.99
CA ILE A 301 3.26 0.67 16.54
C ILE A 301 2.75 1.58 17.65
N GLU A 302 2.75 1.13 18.92
CA GLU A 302 2.41 1.95 20.08
C GLU A 302 3.31 3.19 20.17
N GLU A 303 4.64 3.03 20.07
CA GLU A 303 5.58 4.14 20.14
C GLU A 303 5.48 5.09 18.94
N VAL A 304 5.23 4.56 17.71
CA VAL A 304 4.98 5.39 16.54
C VAL A 304 3.73 6.26 16.74
N ASN A 305 2.65 5.69 17.30
CA ASN A 305 1.43 6.46 17.61
C ASN A 305 1.71 7.59 18.62
N ARG A 306 2.47 7.31 19.69
CA ARG A 306 2.84 8.34 20.68
C ARG A 306 3.66 9.47 20.06
N VAL A 307 4.59 9.14 19.15
CA VAL A 307 5.36 10.16 18.44
C VAL A 307 4.49 10.99 17.51
N LEU A 308 3.57 10.36 16.80
CA LEU A 308 2.72 11.04 15.82
C LEU A 308 1.61 11.90 16.46
N PHE A 309 1.01 11.43 17.56
CA PHE A 309 -0.25 11.99 18.08
C PHE A 309 -0.20 12.45 19.53
N GLU A 310 0.90 12.18 20.26
CA GLU A 310 1.06 12.56 21.67
C GLU A 310 2.33 13.41 21.92
N ASP A 311 2.90 13.97 20.84
CA ASP A 311 4.09 14.83 20.86
C ASP A 311 5.33 14.21 21.56
N LYS A 312 5.40 12.87 21.62
CA LYS A 312 6.53 12.16 22.21
C LYS A 312 7.76 12.30 21.31
N PRO A 313 8.92 12.71 21.84
CA PRO A 313 10.14 12.76 21.04
C PRO A 313 10.55 11.39 20.50
N ALA A 314 10.86 11.28 19.20
CA ALA A 314 11.25 10.01 18.58
C ALA A 314 12.45 9.34 19.28
N LYS A 315 13.39 10.14 19.83
CA LYS A 315 14.53 9.64 20.61
C LYS A 315 14.10 8.93 21.90
N GLU A 316 13.06 9.44 22.56
CA GLU A 316 12.52 8.82 23.79
C GLU A 316 11.81 7.51 23.46
N ALA A 317 11.03 7.48 22.37
CA ALA A 317 10.38 6.27 21.88
C ALA A 317 11.39 5.14 21.65
N VAL A 318 12.51 5.41 20.97
CA VAL A 318 13.56 4.42 20.77
C VAL A 318 14.18 3.99 22.11
N SER A 319 14.42 4.92 23.03
CA SER A 319 14.99 4.59 24.36
C SER A 319 14.06 3.66 25.15
N GLU A 320 12.75 3.91 25.13
CA GLU A 320 11.77 3.05 25.81
C GLU A 320 11.70 1.66 25.17
N LEU A 321 11.74 1.56 23.83
CA LEU A 321 11.80 0.25 23.16
C LEU A 321 13.03 -0.56 23.57
N MET A 322 14.19 0.10 23.75
CA MET A 322 15.45 -0.56 24.16
C MET A 322 15.48 -0.97 25.63
N LEU A 323 14.79 -0.24 26.50
CA LEU A 323 14.78 -0.47 27.97
C LEU A 323 13.64 -1.39 28.43
N ARG A 324 12.87 -1.95 27.53
CA ARG A 324 11.78 -2.91 27.85
C ARG A 324 12.29 -4.15 28.58
N ASP A 325 11.38 -4.80 29.30
CA ASP A 325 11.64 -6.04 29.99
C ASP A 325 12.30 -7.09 29.10
N ARG A 326 13.19 -7.88 29.70
CA ARG A 326 13.86 -9.00 29.02
C ARG A 326 12.83 -10.00 28.52
N LYS A 327 12.95 -10.43 27.26
CA LYS A 327 12.11 -11.44 26.65
C LYS A 327 12.95 -12.46 25.88
N ILE A 328 12.45 -13.69 25.79
CA ILE A 328 12.92 -14.66 24.80
C ILE A 328 12.50 -14.17 23.41
N GLU A 329 13.34 -14.35 22.41
CA GLU A 329 13.06 -13.87 21.05
C GLU A 329 11.82 -14.54 20.44
N HIS A 330 11.74 -15.88 20.59
CA HIS A 330 10.62 -16.69 20.16
C HIS A 330 10.07 -17.51 21.33
N SER A 331 8.87 -17.18 21.79
CA SER A 331 8.25 -17.85 22.93
C SER A 331 7.95 -19.34 22.71
N SER A 332 7.92 -19.80 21.45
CA SER A 332 7.75 -21.21 21.08
C SER A 332 9.01 -22.06 21.24
N LEU A 333 10.17 -21.43 21.47
CA LEU A 333 11.42 -22.16 21.69
C LEU A 333 11.61 -22.44 23.19
N GLU A 334 11.79 -23.72 23.55
CA GLU A 334 12.03 -24.14 24.93
C GLU A 334 13.52 -24.34 25.20
N TRP A 335 13.96 -23.93 26.39
CA TRP A 335 15.30 -24.25 26.89
C TRP A 335 15.34 -25.72 27.31
N LYS A 336 16.36 -26.45 26.90
CA LYS A 336 16.62 -27.86 27.33
C LYS A 336 17.26 -27.89 28.71
#